data_56633564254d7a728be9eebcaebc3822
#
_entry.id   56633564254d7a728be9eebcaebc3822
#
_cell.length_a   1.000
_cell.length_b   1.000
_cell.length_c   1.000
_cell.angle_alpha   90.00
_cell.angle_beta   90.00
_cell.angle_gamma   90.00
#
_symmetry.space_group_name_H-M   'P 1'
#
loop_
_entity.id
_entity.type
_entity.pdbx_description
1 polymer ?
#
loop_
_entity_poly.entity_id
_entity_poly.type
_entity_poly.pdbx_seq_one_letter_code
_entity_poly.pdbx_strand_id
1 'polypeptide(L)'
;MKSILSICFILILQIGVPKIIHAQLPTPSLVGYWHNWNDTSAPYIPLTAIDNRYNVIEISFAVPVSPQDMTMTFIPDNITVPAFISQVQALQAAGKKVLLSIGGANAFIDLTTTVNRDAFIASMTNMLVTYGFDGMDIDIEHGNAITITGGTIASPTNISQQHLIVAIQQIMQNYRTTFGNKMLLTMAPETAYVTGGMSAYGGIWGGYLPIINALRDSIDMLHMQLYNSGSMYGIDGGIYTQGNADFIVAMTEAVVQGFQTGGGFFQGLPAHKIAVGLPACGNAAGGGFVNDVTVKSAIDYIRGNGPKPGLYTLTNTYPDLGGMMTWSINWDAVNTCETSYNYAINFELIFSTPTALSELNSSENTVKLFPNPSNGNFYIQSKISSAELTITDVAGKIIYADQHFAEMQQVVLPEQGIFLIQLRTESEVLNGKIIITK
;
A
#
# COMPACT_ATOMS: atom_id res chain seq x y z
N MET A 1 -43.87 -40.24 51.00
CA MET A 1 -43.62 -40.21 49.55
C MET A 1 -42.82 -38.89 49.25
N LYS A 2 -41.52 -39.01 49.01
CA LYS A 2 -40.65 -37.87 48.68
C LYS A 2 -40.42 -37.85 47.17
N SER A 3 -40.90 -36.82 46.47
CA SER A 3 -40.64 -36.63 45.05
C SER A 3 -39.22 -36.06 44.85
N ILE A 4 -38.38 -36.78 44.10
CA ILE A 4 -37.09 -36.34 43.66
C ILE A 4 -37.28 -35.65 42.30
N LEU A 5 -37.02 -34.35 42.25
CA LEU A 5 -37.02 -33.56 41.01
C LEU A 5 -35.63 -33.65 40.36
N SER A 6 -35.51 -34.38 39.24
CA SER A 6 -34.29 -34.47 38.46
C SER A 6 -34.21 -33.25 37.57
N ILE A 7 -33.22 -32.38 37.82
CA ILE A 7 -32.90 -31.24 36.96
C ILE A 7 -31.88 -31.72 35.91
N CYS A 8 -32.32 -31.84 34.65
CA CYS A 8 -31.44 -32.06 33.52
C CYS A 8 -30.74 -30.76 33.13
N PHE A 9 -29.45 -30.67 33.35
CA PHE A 9 -28.61 -29.58 32.81
C PHE A 9 -28.34 -29.87 31.33
N ILE A 10 -28.93 -29.14 30.43
CA ILE A 10 -28.59 -29.13 29.00
C ILE A 10 -27.35 -28.28 28.81
N LEU A 11 -26.22 -28.92 28.59
CA LEU A 11 -24.96 -28.24 28.19
C LEU A 11 -25.08 -27.81 26.72
N ILE A 12 -25.37 -26.58 26.46
CA ILE A 12 -25.35 -26.03 25.11
C ILE A 12 -23.87 -25.81 24.71
N LEU A 13 -23.35 -26.74 23.91
CA LEU A 13 -22.04 -26.60 23.27
C LEU A 13 -22.16 -25.50 22.21
N GLN A 14 -21.67 -24.30 22.50
CA GLN A 14 -21.51 -23.26 21.48
C GLN A 14 -20.43 -23.70 20.51
N ILE A 15 -20.84 -24.31 19.40
CA ILE A 15 -19.97 -24.52 18.25
C ILE A 15 -19.71 -23.14 17.66
N GLY A 16 -18.55 -22.55 17.99
CA GLY A 16 -18.09 -21.32 17.36
C GLY A 16 -17.94 -21.58 15.87
N VAL A 17 -18.79 -20.94 15.05
CA VAL A 17 -18.62 -20.92 13.60
C VAL A 17 -17.25 -20.25 13.36
N PRO A 18 -16.29 -20.94 12.70
CA PRO A 18 -15.02 -20.30 12.39
C PRO A 18 -15.31 -19.06 11.55
N LYS A 19 -14.93 -17.88 12.03
CA LYS A 19 -14.92 -16.67 11.20
C LYS A 19 -13.97 -16.98 10.05
N ILE A 20 -14.50 -17.06 8.83
CA ILE A 20 -13.69 -17.07 7.63
C ILE A 20 -13.02 -15.69 7.59
N ILE A 21 -11.78 -15.62 8.05
CA ILE A 21 -10.95 -14.42 7.90
C ILE A 21 -10.55 -14.43 6.44
N HIS A 22 -11.22 -13.61 5.62
CA HIS A 22 -10.77 -13.40 4.25
C HIS A 22 -9.34 -12.84 4.31
N ALA A 23 -8.42 -13.44 3.56
CA ALA A 23 -7.11 -12.85 3.35
C ALA A 23 -7.31 -11.46 2.73
N GLN A 24 -6.84 -10.43 3.42
CA GLN A 24 -6.95 -9.04 2.99
C GLN A 24 -5.59 -8.38 3.18
N LEU A 25 -5.24 -7.48 2.26
CA LEU A 25 -4.05 -6.65 2.41
C LEU A 25 -4.23 -5.67 3.58
N PRO A 26 -3.16 -5.34 4.31
CA PRO A 26 -3.16 -4.23 5.24
C PRO A 26 -3.59 -2.93 4.56
N THR A 27 -4.25 -2.03 5.28
CA THR A 27 -4.66 -0.72 4.76
C THR A 27 -4.26 0.37 5.74
N PRO A 28 -3.39 1.31 5.35
CA PRO A 28 -2.68 1.38 4.06
C PRO A 28 -1.60 0.29 3.91
N SER A 29 -1.26 -0.04 2.64
CA SER A 29 -0.18 -0.98 2.33
C SER A 29 1.12 -0.24 2.00
N LEU A 30 2.23 -0.69 2.59
CA LEU A 30 3.57 -0.45 2.07
C LEU A 30 4.06 -1.74 1.43
N VAL A 31 4.02 -1.77 0.10
CA VAL A 31 4.47 -2.89 -0.71
C VAL A 31 5.94 -2.72 -1.03
N GLY A 32 6.74 -3.74 -0.80
CA GLY A 32 8.15 -3.72 -1.18
C GLY A 32 8.59 -4.98 -1.89
N TYR A 33 9.29 -4.80 -3.00
CA TYR A 33 9.94 -5.90 -3.70
C TYR A 33 11.22 -6.29 -2.96
N TRP A 34 11.39 -7.58 -2.69
CA TRP A 34 12.58 -8.11 -2.04
C TRP A 34 13.41 -8.92 -3.02
N HIS A 35 14.70 -8.57 -3.14
CA HIS A 35 15.64 -9.27 -4.01
C HIS A 35 16.05 -10.61 -3.43
N ASN A 36 15.78 -11.71 -4.18
CA ASN A 36 16.25 -13.04 -3.85
C ASN A 36 17.76 -13.20 -4.06
N TRP A 37 18.40 -12.30 -4.78
CA TRP A 37 19.81 -12.33 -5.13
C TRP A 37 20.64 -11.30 -4.37
N ASN A 38 21.96 -11.47 -4.37
CA ASN A 38 22.89 -10.49 -3.84
C ASN A 38 23.36 -9.55 -4.95
N ASP A 39 23.30 -8.23 -4.70
CA ASP A 39 23.81 -7.18 -5.55
C ASP A 39 24.74 -6.29 -4.73
N THR A 40 25.87 -5.85 -5.32
CA THR A 40 26.84 -4.99 -4.61
C THR A 40 26.26 -3.62 -4.25
N SER A 41 25.31 -3.12 -5.04
CA SER A 41 24.68 -1.80 -4.86
C SER A 41 23.44 -1.86 -3.96
N ALA A 42 22.74 -3.00 -3.96
CA ALA A 42 21.57 -3.28 -3.13
C ALA A 42 21.69 -4.70 -2.53
N PRO A 43 22.53 -4.88 -1.50
CA PRO A 43 22.87 -6.19 -0.95
C PRO A 43 21.66 -7.00 -0.48
N TYR A 44 21.82 -8.32 -0.52
CA TYR A 44 20.84 -9.24 0.05
C TYR A 44 20.60 -8.92 1.53
N ILE A 45 19.34 -8.94 1.94
CA ILE A 45 18.92 -8.87 3.33
C ILE A 45 18.05 -10.07 3.68
N PRO A 46 18.25 -10.72 4.84
CA PRO A 46 17.33 -11.76 5.29
C PRO A 46 15.90 -11.23 5.41
N LEU A 47 14.88 -12.04 5.10
CA LEU A 47 13.47 -11.61 5.22
C LEU A 47 13.13 -11.11 6.63
N THR A 48 13.73 -11.71 7.66
CA THR A 48 13.55 -11.31 9.06
C THR A 48 14.22 -9.97 9.42
N ALA A 49 15.08 -9.42 8.54
CA ALA A 49 15.73 -8.13 8.73
C ALA A 49 15.05 -6.99 7.93
N ILE A 50 13.98 -7.30 7.21
CA ILE A 50 13.16 -6.29 6.52
C ILE A 50 12.56 -5.34 7.56
N ASP A 51 12.60 -4.04 7.26
CA ASP A 51 12.03 -3.00 8.13
C ASP A 51 10.55 -3.28 8.44
N ASN A 52 10.14 -3.06 9.67
CA ASN A 52 8.81 -3.42 10.15
C ASN A 52 7.68 -2.63 9.48
N ARG A 53 7.96 -1.49 8.88
CA ARG A 53 6.97 -0.68 8.15
C ARG A 53 6.48 -1.35 6.88
N TYR A 54 7.31 -2.16 6.20
CA TYR A 54 6.86 -2.99 5.08
C TYR A 54 5.86 -4.03 5.58
N ASN A 55 4.64 -3.98 5.06
CA ASN A 55 3.57 -4.88 5.47
C ASN A 55 3.08 -5.81 4.36
N VAL A 56 3.52 -5.57 3.11
CA VAL A 56 3.38 -6.47 1.96
C VAL A 56 4.75 -6.65 1.31
N ILE A 57 5.21 -7.88 1.20
CA ILE A 57 6.51 -8.23 0.64
C ILE A 57 6.31 -9.06 -0.63
N GLU A 58 6.82 -8.53 -1.75
CA GLU A 58 6.83 -9.21 -3.04
C GLU A 58 8.17 -9.91 -3.25
N ILE A 59 8.18 -11.23 -3.23
CA ILE A 59 9.39 -12.04 -3.42
C ILE A 59 9.77 -12.04 -4.91
N SER A 60 10.90 -11.46 -5.27
CA SER A 60 11.38 -11.33 -6.65
C SER A 60 12.37 -12.44 -7.00
N PHE A 61 12.16 -13.25 -8.02
CA PHE A 61 10.99 -13.47 -8.85
C PHE A 61 10.84 -14.96 -9.16
N ALA A 62 9.62 -15.43 -9.41
CA ALA A 62 9.43 -16.66 -10.16
C ALA A 62 9.55 -16.36 -11.66
N VAL A 63 10.38 -17.13 -12.34
CA VAL A 63 10.68 -16.96 -13.76
C VAL A 63 10.50 -18.27 -14.54
N PRO A 64 10.21 -18.25 -15.85
CA PRO A 64 10.13 -19.47 -16.65
C PRO A 64 11.48 -20.14 -16.78
N VAL A 65 11.49 -21.46 -16.85
CA VAL A 65 12.72 -22.27 -17.06
C VAL A 65 13.43 -21.88 -18.36
N SER A 66 12.68 -21.54 -19.39
CA SER A 66 13.19 -20.99 -20.65
C SER A 66 12.10 -20.18 -21.37
N PRO A 67 12.46 -19.37 -22.39
CA PRO A 67 11.46 -18.64 -23.19
C PRO A 67 10.44 -19.54 -23.93
N GLN A 68 10.71 -20.84 -24.05
CA GLN A 68 9.82 -21.81 -24.70
C GLN A 68 9.08 -22.73 -23.72
N ASP A 69 9.50 -22.74 -22.44
CA ASP A 69 8.92 -23.57 -21.39
C ASP A 69 8.47 -22.70 -20.22
N MET A 70 7.17 -22.53 -20.11
CA MET A 70 6.53 -21.71 -19.06
C MET A 70 6.33 -22.48 -17.75
N THR A 71 7.10 -23.54 -17.49
CA THR A 71 7.29 -24.08 -16.15
C THR A 71 8.00 -23.03 -15.32
N MET A 72 7.29 -22.41 -14.39
CA MET A 72 7.85 -21.37 -13.52
C MET A 72 8.71 -21.98 -12.43
N THR A 73 9.79 -21.28 -12.06
CA THR A 73 10.71 -21.72 -11.00
C THR A 73 11.10 -20.56 -10.09
N PHE A 74 11.21 -20.88 -8.81
CA PHE A 74 11.78 -20.01 -7.78
C PHE A 74 12.57 -20.88 -6.81
N ILE A 75 13.79 -20.50 -6.52
CA ILE A 75 14.65 -21.13 -5.52
C ILE A 75 15.30 -20.02 -4.70
N PRO A 76 15.24 -20.05 -3.36
CA PRO A 76 15.98 -19.11 -2.52
C PRO A 76 17.50 -19.21 -2.80
N ASP A 77 18.14 -18.05 -3.07
CA ASP A 77 19.54 -18.01 -3.51
C ASP A 77 20.54 -18.10 -2.34
N ASN A 78 20.31 -17.33 -1.29
CA ASN A 78 21.26 -17.17 -0.18
C ASN A 78 20.91 -17.99 1.07
N ILE A 79 19.89 -18.82 1.02
CA ILE A 79 19.34 -19.54 2.18
C ILE A 79 18.72 -20.87 1.74
N THR A 80 18.72 -21.87 2.59
CA THR A 80 18.07 -23.14 2.29
C THR A 80 16.55 -23.03 2.24
N VAL A 81 15.88 -23.84 1.42
CA VAL A 81 14.41 -23.82 1.28
C VAL A 81 13.68 -23.92 2.63
N PRO A 82 14.04 -24.86 3.55
CA PRO A 82 13.37 -24.92 4.85
C PRO A 82 13.54 -23.65 5.70
N ALA A 83 14.73 -23.04 5.66
CA ALA A 83 15.00 -21.81 6.41
C ALA A 83 14.25 -20.60 5.79
N PHE A 84 14.14 -20.54 4.47
CA PHE A 84 13.35 -19.54 3.77
C PHE A 84 11.86 -19.64 4.14
N ILE A 85 11.28 -20.84 4.10
CA ILE A 85 9.89 -21.10 4.51
C ILE A 85 9.66 -20.64 5.96
N SER A 86 10.60 -20.93 6.87
CA SER A 86 10.51 -20.47 8.26
C SER A 86 10.52 -18.94 8.38
N GLN A 87 11.29 -18.23 7.53
CA GLN A 87 11.28 -16.77 7.51
C GLN A 87 9.98 -16.19 6.93
N VAL A 88 9.42 -16.80 5.87
CA VAL A 88 8.10 -16.44 5.34
C VAL A 88 7.03 -16.56 6.44
N GLN A 89 7.01 -17.70 7.14
CA GLN A 89 6.06 -17.93 8.24
C GLN A 89 6.25 -16.92 9.39
N ALA A 90 7.49 -16.53 9.70
CA ALA A 90 7.76 -15.51 10.71
C ALA A 90 7.20 -14.14 10.33
N LEU A 91 7.33 -13.73 9.06
CA LEU A 91 6.72 -12.49 8.55
C LEU A 91 5.19 -12.54 8.63
N GLN A 92 4.59 -13.67 8.22
CA GLN A 92 3.15 -13.89 8.27
C GLN A 92 2.63 -13.87 9.72
N ALA A 93 3.35 -14.49 10.65
CA ALA A 93 3.04 -14.45 12.08
C ALA A 93 3.12 -13.04 12.67
N ALA A 94 3.97 -12.16 12.10
CA ALA A 94 4.05 -10.74 12.43
C ALA A 94 2.95 -9.89 11.74
N GLY A 95 1.99 -10.54 11.05
CA GLY A 95 0.86 -9.87 10.38
C GLY A 95 1.16 -9.33 8.99
N LYS A 96 2.36 -9.57 8.45
CA LYS A 96 2.74 -9.16 7.10
C LYS A 96 2.17 -10.13 6.05
N LYS A 97 2.04 -9.66 4.81
CA LYS A 97 1.68 -10.49 3.65
C LYS A 97 2.91 -10.73 2.80
N VAL A 98 3.10 -11.99 2.38
CA VAL A 98 4.23 -12.40 1.57
C VAL A 98 3.72 -13.06 0.30
N LEU A 99 3.94 -12.42 -0.84
CA LEU A 99 3.49 -12.87 -2.15
C LEU A 99 4.70 -13.26 -3.02
N LEU A 100 4.48 -14.14 -3.98
CA LEU A 100 5.49 -14.49 -4.98
C LEU A 100 5.23 -13.66 -6.25
N SER A 101 6.15 -12.77 -6.59
CA SER A 101 6.09 -12.01 -7.82
C SER A 101 6.60 -12.83 -9.01
N ILE A 102 5.91 -12.73 -10.14
CA ILE A 102 6.28 -13.40 -11.40
C ILE A 102 6.71 -12.38 -12.44
N GLY A 103 7.77 -12.69 -13.17
CA GLY A 103 8.22 -11.86 -14.29
C GLY A 103 9.47 -11.07 -13.97
N GLY A 104 9.34 -9.74 -13.82
CA GLY A 104 10.42 -8.79 -13.76
C GLY A 104 11.08 -8.55 -15.13
N ALA A 105 12.05 -7.63 -15.18
CA ALA A 105 12.67 -7.12 -16.40
C ALA A 105 13.36 -8.18 -17.30
N ASN A 106 13.74 -9.33 -16.74
CA ASN A 106 14.49 -10.36 -17.46
C ASN A 106 13.67 -11.58 -17.87
N ALA A 107 12.37 -11.62 -17.54
CA ALA A 107 11.51 -12.74 -17.85
C ALA A 107 10.64 -12.45 -19.10
N PHE A 108 10.46 -13.45 -19.94
CA PHE A 108 9.59 -13.41 -21.11
C PHE A 108 8.44 -14.42 -20.93
N ILE A 109 7.22 -13.94 -20.77
CA ILE A 109 6.05 -14.80 -20.52
C ILE A 109 5.25 -14.97 -21.81
N ASP A 110 5.15 -16.22 -22.28
CA ASP A 110 4.38 -16.61 -23.46
C ASP A 110 3.54 -17.84 -23.19
N LEU A 111 2.24 -17.62 -23.10
CA LEU A 111 1.24 -18.66 -22.89
C LEU A 111 0.45 -19.00 -24.18
N THR A 112 1.05 -18.81 -25.36
CA THR A 112 0.37 -19.03 -26.64
C THR A 112 -0.13 -20.47 -26.78
N THR A 113 0.55 -21.45 -26.20
CA THR A 113 0.11 -22.85 -26.21
C THR A 113 -0.56 -23.27 -24.92
N THR A 114 -1.50 -24.24 -25.00
CA THR A 114 -2.12 -24.85 -23.82
C THR A 114 -1.10 -25.57 -22.95
N VAL A 115 -0.03 -26.13 -23.54
CA VAL A 115 1.06 -26.78 -22.81
C VAL A 115 1.77 -25.79 -21.89
N ASN A 116 2.12 -24.62 -22.39
CA ASN A 116 2.75 -23.56 -21.60
C ASN A 116 1.80 -23.02 -20.53
N ARG A 117 0.53 -22.80 -20.87
CA ARG A 117 -0.49 -22.39 -19.88
C ARG A 117 -0.60 -23.40 -18.74
N ASP A 118 -0.71 -24.69 -19.06
CA ASP A 118 -0.94 -25.74 -18.06
C ASP A 118 0.32 -25.96 -17.21
N ALA A 119 1.53 -25.86 -17.79
CA ALA A 119 2.80 -25.86 -17.06
C ALA A 119 2.90 -24.66 -16.11
N PHE A 120 2.52 -23.47 -16.56
CA PHE A 120 2.45 -22.27 -15.72
C PHE A 120 1.49 -22.47 -14.52
N ILE A 121 0.27 -22.95 -14.75
CA ILE A 121 -0.72 -23.23 -13.71
C ILE A 121 -0.17 -24.20 -12.66
N ALA A 122 0.37 -25.33 -13.13
CA ALA A 122 0.86 -26.38 -12.26
C ALA A 122 2.04 -25.92 -11.40
N SER A 123 3.04 -25.29 -12.01
CA SER A 123 4.25 -24.83 -11.33
C SER A 123 3.97 -23.70 -10.35
N MET A 124 3.18 -22.70 -10.72
CA MET A 124 2.79 -21.61 -9.82
C MET A 124 1.98 -22.13 -8.63
N THR A 125 0.98 -22.97 -8.87
CA THR A 125 0.20 -23.59 -7.80
C THR A 125 1.12 -24.36 -6.84
N ASN A 126 2.05 -25.16 -7.36
CA ASN A 126 2.99 -25.90 -6.52
C ASN A 126 3.90 -25.00 -5.68
N MET A 127 4.42 -23.91 -6.25
CA MET A 127 5.25 -22.96 -5.48
C MET A 127 4.48 -22.26 -4.38
N LEU A 128 3.27 -21.76 -4.67
CA LEU A 128 2.41 -21.14 -3.65
C LEU A 128 2.16 -22.09 -2.46
N VAL A 129 1.91 -23.36 -2.75
CA VAL A 129 1.69 -24.39 -1.70
C VAL A 129 2.98 -24.73 -0.96
N THR A 130 4.08 -24.95 -1.69
CA THR A 130 5.36 -25.41 -1.12
C THR A 130 5.96 -24.36 -0.17
N TYR A 131 5.94 -23.10 -0.56
CA TYR A 131 6.51 -22.02 0.25
C TYR A 131 5.50 -21.39 1.22
N GLY A 132 4.19 -21.66 1.06
CA GLY A 132 3.14 -21.13 1.91
C GLY A 132 2.89 -19.63 1.73
N PHE A 133 3.08 -19.10 0.51
CA PHE A 133 2.83 -17.69 0.21
C PHE A 133 1.35 -17.31 0.35
N ASP A 134 1.06 -16.06 0.73
CA ASP A 134 -0.31 -15.53 0.84
C ASP A 134 -0.98 -15.31 -0.52
N GLY A 135 -0.19 -15.26 -1.60
CA GLY A 135 -0.69 -15.04 -2.95
C GLY A 135 0.42 -14.83 -3.96
N MET A 136 0.07 -14.22 -5.08
CA MET A 136 1.01 -13.91 -6.16
C MET A 136 0.85 -12.46 -6.64
N ASP A 137 1.96 -11.92 -7.11
CA ASP A 137 2.05 -10.65 -7.81
C ASP A 137 2.36 -10.87 -9.29
N ILE A 138 1.85 -10.01 -10.16
CA ILE A 138 2.06 -10.05 -11.60
C ILE A 138 2.86 -8.84 -12.03
N ASP A 139 4.16 -9.05 -12.22
CA ASP A 139 5.13 -8.07 -12.69
C ASP A 139 5.72 -8.49 -14.04
N ILE A 140 4.83 -8.77 -15.01
CA ILE A 140 5.26 -9.17 -16.36
C ILE A 140 5.56 -7.91 -17.16
N GLU A 141 6.81 -7.72 -17.51
CA GLU A 141 7.30 -6.56 -18.29
C GLU A 141 7.54 -6.92 -19.77
N HIS A 142 7.70 -8.22 -20.09
CA HIS A 142 7.97 -8.70 -21.43
C HIS A 142 7.19 -9.97 -21.77
N GLY A 143 6.79 -10.10 -23.03
CA GLY A 143 6.18 -11.32 -23.55
C GLY A 143 4.83 -11.11 -24.25
N ASN A 144 4.36 -12.19 -24.84
CA ASN A 144 3.10 -12.16 -25.61
C ASN A 144 1.87 -12.06 -24.72
N ALA A 145 1.99 -12.44 -23.43
CA ALA A 145 0.87 -12.46 -22.50
C ALA A 145 0.31 -11.07 -22.14
N ILE A 146 1.06 -10.02 -22.40
CA ILE A 146 0.72 -8.63 -22.09
C ILE A 146 0.73 -7.73 -23.34
N THR A 147 0.49 -8.30 -24.53
CA THR A 147 0.54 -7.58 -25.80
C THR A 147 -0.83 -7.55 -26.45
N ILE A 148 -1.28 -6.37 -26.87
CA ILE A 148 -2.52 -6.20 -27.64
C ILE A 148 -2.27 -6.55 -29.10
N THR A 149 -2.98 -7.55 -29.62
CA THR A 149 -2.97 -7.94 -31.03
C THR A 149 -4.30 -7.63 -31.73
N GLY A 150 -5.24 -7.03 -31.00
CA GLY A 150 -6.60 -6.67 -31.47
C GLY A 150 -7.65 -6.96 -30.40
N GLY A 151 -8.90 -6.83 -30.78
CA GLY A 151 -10.04 -7.01 -29.89
C GLY A 151 -10.31 -5.76 -29.04
N THR A 152 -10.94 -5.96 -27.89
CA THR A 152 -11.31 -4.91 -26.95
C THR A 152 -10.81 -5.25 -25.55
N ILE A 153 -10.89 -4.29 -24.62
CA ILE A 153 -10.59 -4.53 -23.20
C ILE A 153 -11.40 -5.70 -22.63
N ALA A 154 -12.68 -5.79 -23.00
CA ALA A 154 -13.58 -6.87 -22.54
C ALA A 154 -13.40 -8.19 -23.30
N SER A 155 -12.85 -8.16 -24.53
CA SER A 155 -12.74 -9.32 -25.41
C SER A 155 -11.41 -9.24 -26.20
N PRO A 156 -10.27 -9.50 -25.55
CA PRO A 156 -8.97 -9.51 -26.21
C PRO A 156 -8.88 -10.69 -27.20
N THR A 157 -8.13 -10.51 -28.30
CA THR A 157 -7.93 -11.57 -29.30
C THR A 157 -6.58 -12.29 -29.14
N ASN A 158 -5.68 -11.77 -28.32
CA ASN A 158 -4.38 -12.40 -28.05
C ASN A 158 -4.55 -13.68 -27.23
N ILE A 159 -4.20 -14.82 -27.79
CA ILE A 159 -4.33 -16.14 -27.14
C ILE A 159 -3.50 -16.23 -25.86
N SER A 160 -2.25 -15.73 -25.88
CA SER A 160 -1.40 -15.74 -24.68
C SER A 160 -2.00 -14.93 -23.54
N GLN A 161 -2.61 -13.80 -23.84
CA GLN A 161 -3.31 -12.95 -22.86
C GLN A 161 -4.57 -13.63 -22.31
N GLN A 162 -5.37 -14.28 -23.19
CA GLN A 162 -6.53 -15.06 -22.76
C GLN A 162 -6.11 -16.23 -21.86
N HIS A 163 -5.03 -16.92 -22.22
CA HIS A 163 -4.49 -18.02 -21.40
C HIS A 163 -3.94 -17.54 -20.06
N LEU A 164 -3.32 -16.35 -19.98
CA LEU A 164 -2.89 -15.76 -18.71
C LEU A 164 -4.08 -15.50 -17.78
N ILE A 165 -5.15 -14.91 -18.30
CA ILE A 165 -6.38 -14.66 -17.51
C ILE A 165 -6.94 -15.99 -16.95
N VAL A 166 -7.08 -17.00 -17.81
CA VAL A 166 -7.56 -18.33 -17.40
C VAL A 166 -6.62 -18.97 -16.39
N ALA A 167 -5.32 -18.87 -16.62
CA ALA A 167 -4.30 -19.44 -15.71
C ALA A 167 -4.38 -18.83 -14.31
N ILE A 168 -4.48 -17.50 -14.19
CA ILE A 168 -4.60 -16.83 -12.90
C ILE A 168 -5.88 -17.28 -12.19
N GLN A 169 -7.01 -17.32 -12.87
CA GLN A 169 -8.29 -17.78 -12.32
C GLN A 169 -8.18 -19.24 -11.81
N GLN A 170 -7.50 -20.12 -12.55
CA GLN A 170 -7.32 -21.51 -12.15
C GLN A 170 -6.38 -21.64 -10.94
N ILE A 171 -5.28 -20.87 -10.90
CA ILE A 171 -4.36 -20.83 -9.75
C ILE A 171 -5.10 -20.34 -8.49
N MET A 172 -5.92 -19.30 -8.60
CA MET A 172 -6.75 -18.81 -7.49
C MET A 172 -7.74 -19.88 -6.99
N GLN A 173 -8.34 -20.64 -7.92
CA GLN A 173 -9.23 -21.75 -7.54
C GLN A 173 -8.48 -22.88 -6.85
N ASN A 174 -7.32 -23.27 -7.36
CA ASN A 174 -6.45 -24.30 -6.76
C ASN A 174 -6.01 -23.88 -5.35
N TYR A 175 -5.59 -22.62 -5.19
CA TYR A 175 -5.22 -22.04 -3.90
C TYR A 175 -6.37 -22.10 -2.90
N ARG A 176 -7.57 -21.68 -3.31
CA ARG A 176 -8.77 -21.74 -2.46
C ARG A 176 -9.10 -23.18 -2.04
N THR A 177 -8.96 -24.14 -2.96
CA THR A 177 -9.19 -25.55 -2.67
C THR A 177 -8.19 -26.09 -1.65
N THR A 178 -6.93 -25.65 -1.72
CA THR A 178 -5.85 -26.12 -0.83
C THR A 178 -5.92 -25.46 0.56
N PHE A 179 -6.12 -24.15 0.62
CA PHE A 179 -6.01 -23.39 1.86
C PHE A 179 -7.36 -22.97 2.47
N GLY A 180 -8.47 -23.12 1.75
CA GLY A 180 -9.82 -22.76 2.21
C GLY A 180 -10.12 -21.24 2.20
N ASN A 181 -9.17 -20.39 1.77
CA ASN A 181 -9.29 -18.94 1.74
C ASN A 181 -8.92 -18.37 0.37
N LYS A 182 -9.21 -17.08 0.15
CA LYS A 182 -8.86 -16.34 -1.08
C LYS A 182 -7.34 -16.19 -1.18
N MET A 183 -6.77 -16.41 -2.37
CA MET A 183 -5.42 -15.99 -2.73
C MET A 183 -5.37 -14.48 -2.90
N LEU A 184 -4.35 -13.81 -2.34
CA LEU A 184 -4.09 -12.41 -2.64
C LEU A 184 -3.52 -12.27 -4.06
N LEU A 185 -3.94 -11.22 -4.76
CA LEU A 185 -3.52 -10.92 -6.13
C LEU A 185 -3.15 -9.45 -6.26
N THR A 186 -1.89 -9.18 -6.59
CA THR A 186 -1.38 -7.85 -6.90
C THR A 186 -0.85 -7.78 -8.33
N MET A 187 -0.67 -6.58 -8.87
CA MET A 187 -0.11 -6.36 -10.20
C MET A 187 0.75 -5.09 -10.23
N ALA A 188 1.90 -5.16 -10.90
CA ALA A 188 2.87 -4.08 -11.07
C ALA A 188 3.13 -3.70 -12.53
N PRO A 189 2.13 -3.37 -13.33
CA PRO A 189 2.38 -3.01 -14.72
C PRO A 189 3.14 -1.68 -14.85
N GLU A 190 4.02 -1.58 -15.86
CA GLU A 190 4.53 -0.29 -16.32
C GLU A 190 3.40 0.61 -16.87
N THR A 191 3.57 1.92 -16.82
CA THR A 191 2.57 2.88 -17.30
C THR A 191 2.18 2.69 -18.75
N ALA A 192 3.10 2.30 -19.63
CA ALA A 192 2.81 2.03 -21.04
C ALA A 192 1.73 0.96 -21.21
N TYR A 193 1.75 -0.05 -20.37
CA TYR A 193 0.79 -1.16 -20.43
C TYR A 193 -0.59 -0.83 -19.83
N VAL A 194 -0.74 0.31 -19.16
CA VAL A 194 -2.01 0.76 -18.57
C VAL A 194 -2.41 2.10 -19.17
N THR A 195 -1.88 3.22 -18.64
CA THR A 195 -2.24 4.58 -19.07
C THR A 195 -1.77 4.89 -20.48
N GLY A 196 -0.75 4.21 -20.97
CA GLY A 196 -0.35 4.23 -22.38
C GLY A 196 -1.46 3.85 -23.35
N GLY A 197 -2.47 3.11 -22.89
CA GLY A 197 -3.71 2.80 -23.63
C GLY A 197 -4.50 4.03 -24.08
N MET A 198 -4.29 5.20 -23.48
CA MET A 198 -4.86 6.48 -23.96
C MET A 198 -4.21 6.97 -25.25
N SER A 199 -2.90 6.69 -25.42
CA SER A 199 -2.14 7.11 -26.61
C SER A 199 -2.42 6.17 -27.81
N ALA A 200 -2.46 4.87 -27.54
CA ALA A 200 -2.68 3.84 -28.53
C ALA A 200 -3.26 2.59 -27.85
N TYR A 201 -3.96 1.75 -28.63
CA TYR A 201 -4.40 0.45 -28.13
C TYR A 201 -3.86 -0.62 -29.06
N GLY A 202 -2.62 -1.07 -28.80
CA GLY A 202 -1.88 -1.98 -29.65
C GLY A 202 -0.46 -2.24 -29.18
N GLY A 203 0.08 -3.43 -29.42
CA GLY A 203 1.40 -3.82 -28.91
C GLY A 203 1.41 -3.76 -27.38
N ILE A 204 2.38 -3.08 -26.81
CA ILE A 204 2.50 -2.90 -25.34
C ILE A 204 1.46 -1.91 -24.78
N TRP A 205 0.99 -0.97 -25.60
CA TRP A 205 0.13 0.13 -25.18
C TRP A 205 -1.25 -0.36 -24.73
N GLY A 206 -1.48 -0.33 -23.44
CA GLY A 206 -2.71 -0.84 -22.82
C GLY A 206 -2.73 -2.36 -22.60
N GLY A 207 -1.58 -3.05 -22.69
CA GLY A 207 -1.50 -4.51 -22.66
C GLY A 207 -2.05 -5.18 -21.40
N TYR A 208 -2.01 -4.51 -20.25
CA TYR A 208 -2.61 -5.03 -19.02
C TYR A 208 -4.11 -4.76 -18.89
N LEU A 209 -4.69 -3.86 -19.69
CA LEU A 209 -6.08 -3.44 -19.53
C LEU A 209 -7.08 -4.61 -19.62
N PRO A 210 -6.96 -5.57 -20.56
CA PRO A 210 -7.84 -6.75 -20.58
C PRO A 210 -7.67 -7.66 -19.37
N ILE A 211 -6.43 -7.81 -18.85
CA ILE A 211 -6.13 -8.63 -17.69
C ILE A 211 -6.75 -8.01 -16.44
N ILE A 212 -6.52 -6.71 -16.22
CA ILE A 212 -7.11 -5.96 -15.11
C ILE A 212 -8.62 -6.00 -15.17
N ASN A 213 -9.22 -5.82 -16.37
CA ASN A 213 -10.66 -5.86 -16.54
C ASN A 213 -11.25 -7.23 -16.20
N ALA A 214 -10.64 -8.31 -16.67
CA ALA A 214 -11.12 -9.68 -16.44
C ALA A 214 -10.96 -10.14 -14.98
N LEU A 215 -9.97 -9.62 -14.27
CA LEU A 215 -9.63 -9.99 -12.88
C LEU A 215 -10.01 -8.90 -11.86
N ARG A 216 -10.72 -7.87 -12.27
CA ARG A 216 -11.05 -6.65 -11.53
C ARG A 216 -11.50 -6.90 -10.09
N ASP A 217 -12.44 -7.85 -9.91
CA ASP A 217 -13.00 -8.17 -8.60
C ASP A 217 -12.02 -8.98 -7.73
N SER A 218 -11.07 -9.63 -8.37
CA SER A 218 -10.07 -10.50 -7.73
C SER A 218 -8.81 -9.76 -7.29
N ILE A 219 -8.45 -8.67 -7.99
CA ILE A 219 -7.27 -7.85 -7.67
C ILE A 219 -7.45 -7.23 -6.29
N ASP A 220 -6.44 -7.41 -5.43
CA ASP A 220 -6.37 -6.77 -4.12
C ASP A 220 -5.64 -5.44 -4.20
N MET A 221 -4.59 -5.32 -5.04
CA MET A 221 -3.89 -4.07 -5.29
C MET A 221 -3.26 -4.02 -6.68
N LEU A 222 -3.36 -2.85 -7.31
CA LEU A 222 -2.62 -2.46 -8.50
C LEU A 222 -1.61 -1.38 -8.10
N HIS A 223 -0.33 -1.66 -8.26
CA HIS A 223 0.75 -0.71 -7.97
C HIS A 223 1.57 -0.43 -9.24
N MET A 224 0.99 0.39 -10.12
CA MET A 224 1.60 0.73 -11.40
C MET A 224 2.99 1.36 -11.19
N GLN A 225 3.97 0.93 -11.98
CA GLN A 225 5.33 1.45 -11.96
C GLN A 225 5.37 2.85 -12.59
N LEU A 226 5.53 3.90 -11.76
CA LEU A 226 5.61 5.30 -12.21
C LEU A 226 7.06 5.73 -12.52
N TYR A 227 7.86 4.79 -12.96
CA TYR A 227 9.28 4.96 -13.32
C TYR A 227 9.58 4.19 -14.62
N ASN A 228 10.72 4.45 -15.24
CA ASN A 228 11.10 3.92 -16.56
C ASN A 228 10.05 4.16 -17.67
N SER A 229 9.23 5.19 -17.51
CA SER A 229 7.97 5.36 -18.25
C SER A 229 7.98 6.50 -19.27
N GLY A 230 8.92 7.44 -19.18
CA GLY A 230 8.94 8.65 -20.05
C GLY A 230 7.75 9.58 -19.79
N SER A 231 6.96 9.86 -20.82
CA SER A 231 5.81 10.78 -20.75
C SER A 231 4.53 10.08 -21.18
N MET A 232 3.42 10.34 -20.45
CA MET A 232 2.10 9.77 -20.69
C MET A 232 1.01 10.83 -20.68
N TYR A 233 -0.12 10.55 -21.34
CA TYR A 233 -1.30 11.39 -21.25
C TYR A 233 -1.97 11.26 -19.87
N GLY A 234 -2.40 12.38 -19.31
CA GLY A 234 -3.40 12.41 -18.25
C GLY A 234 -4.82 12.35 -18.83
N ILE A 235 -5.81 12.09 -17.98
CA ILE A 235 -7.23 12.05 -18.39
C ILE A 235 -7.78 13.43 -18.80
N ASP A 236 -7.08 14.49 -18.43
CA ASP A 236 -7.34 15.88 -18.84
C ASP A 236 -6.81 16.20 -20.26
N GLY A 237 -6.12 15.25 -20.91
CA GLY A 237 -5.48 15.40 -22.21
C GLY A 237 -4.10 16.07 -22.17
N GLY A 238 -3.61 16.47 -20.98
CA GLY A 238 -2.24 16.95 -20.78
C GLY A 238 -1.21 15.81 -20.91
N ILE A 239 0.06 16.19 -21.14
CA ILE A 239 1.17 15.23 -21.18
C ILE A 239 2.04 15.49 -19.95
N TYR A 240 2.28 14.42 -19.20
CA TYR A 240 3.04 14.43 -17.94
C TYR A 240 4.24 13.52 -18.05
N THR A 241 5.38 13.97 -17.54
CA THR A 241 6.65 13.25 -17.60
C THR A 241 7.01 12.72 -16.23
N GLN A 242 7.53 11.48 -16.17
CA GLN A 242 7.98 10.85 -14.93
C GLN A 242 8.98 11.73 -14.15
N GLY A 243 9.11 11.51 -12.84
CA GLY A 243 10.08 12.18 -12.00
C GLY A 243 9.58 13.50 -11.38
N ASN A 244 8.27 13.75 -11.39
CA ASN A 244 7.67 14.91 -10.74
C ASN A 244 6.28 14.60 -10.15
N ALA A 245 5.74 15.53 -9.37
CA ALA A 245 4.46 15.39 -8.69
C ALA A 245 3.27 15.24 -9.64
N ASP A 246 3.26 15.99 -10.75
CA ASP A 246 2.17 15.96 -11.72
C ASP A 246 2.00 14.58 -12.35
N PHE A 247 3.12 13.88 -12.64
CA PHE A 247 3.06 12.52 -13.17
C PHE A 247 2.45 11.55 -12.16
N ILE A 248 2.88 11.64 -10.90
CA ILE A 248 2.31 10.80 -9.82
C ILE A 248 0.79 11.02 -9.73
N VAL A 249 0.37 12.28 -9.67
CA VAL A 249 -1.05 12.63 -9.52
C VAL A 249 -1.88 12.20 -10.73
N ALA A 250 -1.43 12.56 -11.94
CA ALA A 250 -2.16 12.27 -13.18
C ALA A 250 -2.30 10.77 -13.46
N MET A 251 -1.22 10.00 -13.27
CA MET A 251 -1.24 8.55 -13.52
C MET A 251 -2.07 7.81 -12.46
N THR A 252 -2.02 8.25 -11.20
CA THR A 252 -2.84 7.68 -10.13
C THR A 252 -4.33 7.96 -10.38
N GLU A 253 -4.69 9.19 -10.70
CA GLU A 253 -6.09 9.52 -10.99
C GLU A 253 -6.62 8.76 -12.20
N ALA A 254 -5.81 8.58 -13.25
CA ALA A 254 -6.20 7.84 -14.44
C ALA A 254 -6.62 6.40 -14.12
N VAL A 255 -5.86 5.69 -13.28
CA VAL A 255 -6.22 4.30 -12.93
C VAL A 255 -7.38 4.20 -11.94
N VAL A 256 -7.70 5.27 -11.22
CA VAL A 256 -8.89 5.33 -10.34
C VAL A 256 -10.14 5.69 -11.16
N GLN A 257 -10.10 6.75 -11.97
CA GLN A 257 -11.25 7.24 -12.73
C GLN A 257 -11.58 6.38 -13.96
N GLY A 258 -10.55 5.73 -14.50
CA GLY A 258 -10.65 5.12 -15.82
C GLY A 258 -10.52 6.13 -16.96
N PHE A 259 -10.42 5.62 -18.19
CA PHE A 259 -10.17 6.43 -19.37
C PHE A 259 -10.58 5.73 -20.66
N GLN A 260 -10.75 6.52 -21.73
CA GLN A 260 -11.06 6.00 -23.05
C GLN A 260 -9.81 5.51 -23.76
N THR A 261 -9.93 4.36 -24.47
CA THR A 261 -8.90 3.78 -25.33
C THR A 261 -9.50 3.36 -26.68
N GLY A 262 -8.65 2.98 -27.65
CA GLY A 262 -9.11 2.35 -28.88
C GLY A 262 -9.80 0.97 -28.68
N GLY A 263 -9.59 0.31 -27.53
CA GLY A 263 -10.23 -0.95 -27.15
C GLY A 263 -11.48 -0.80 -26.28
N GLY A 264 -11.95 0.42 -26.07
CA GLY A 264 -13.10 0.75 -25.22
C GLY A 264 -12.70 1.50 -23.95
N PHE A 265 -13.68 1.76 -23.08
CA PHE A 265 -13.46 2.47 -21.82
C PHE A 265 -12.90 1.52 -20.76
N PHE A 266 -11.77 1.90 -20.16
CA PHE A 266 -11.23 1.26 -18.98
C PHE A 266 -11.90 1.85 -17.74
N GLN A 267 -12.56 1.03 -16.94
CA GLN A 267 -13.38 1.50 -15.82
C GLN A 267 -12.62 1.90 -14.55
N GLY A 268 -11.30 1.91 -14.57
CA GLY A 268 -10.48 2.19 -13.39
C GLY A 268 -10.70 1.18 -12.24
N LEU A 269 -10.06 1.36 -11.12
CA LEU A 269 -10.22 0.56 -9.90
C LEU A 269 -10.51 1.48 -8.70
N PRO A 270 -11.20 1.01 -7.66
CA PRO A 270 -11.37 1.79 -6.43
C PRO A 270 -10.04 2.22 -5.84
N ALA A 271 -9.95 3.44 -5.31
CA ALA A 271 -8.71 4.02 -4.82
C ALA A 271 -8.01 3.16 -3.75
N HIS A 272 -8.77 2.48 -2.89
CA HIS A 272 -8.20 1.57 -1.88
C HIS A 272 -7.49 0.34 -2.46
N LYS A 273 -7.65 0.08 -3.76
CA LYS A 273 -6.91 -0.96 -4.51
C LYS A 273 -5.72 -0.40 -5.30
N ILE A 274 -5.40 0.87 -5.16
CA ILE A 274 -4.30 1.52 -5.89
C ILE A 274 -3.19 1.92 -4.93
N ALA A 275 -1.95 1.55 -5.27
CA ALA A 275 -0.75 2.06 -4.60
C ALA A 275 0.15 2.80 -5.60
N VAL A 276 0.82 3.84 -5.12
CA VAL A 276 1.78 4.63 -5.92
C VAL A 276 3.11 3.90 -5.97
N GLY A 277 3.51 3.43 -7.16
CA GLY A 277 4.74 2.65 -7.36
C GLY A 277 5.91 3.52 -7.81
N LEU A 278 6.97 3.60 -6.99
CA LEU A 278 8.17 4.43 -7.24
C LEU A 278 9.45 3.68 -6.87
N PRO A 279 10.61 4.05 -7.48
CA PRO A 279 11.89 3.50 -7.05
C PRO A 279 12.28 4.07 -5.67
N ALA A 280 12.88 3.25 -4.83
CA ALA A 280 13.30 3.65 -3.48
C ALA A 280 14.39 4.73 -3.50
N CYS A 281 15.22 4.72 -4.55
CA CYS A 281 16.28 5.72 -4.74
C CYS A 281 16.61 5.90 -6.22
N GLY A 282 17.39 6.95 -6.54
CA GLY A 282 17.74 7.30 -7.91
C GLY A 282 18.53 6.22 -8.68
N ASN A 283 19.22 5.33 -7.97
CA ASN A 283 19.98 4.23 -8.59
C ASN A 283 19.15 2.94 -8.77
N ALA A 284 17.94 2.90 -8.21
CA ALA A 284 17.08 1.71 -8.27
C ALA A 284 16.41 1.52 -9.65
N ALA A 285 16.30 2.59 -10.45
CA ALA A 285 15.68 2.56 -11.77
C ALA A 285 16.41 3.47 -12.75
N GLY A 286 16.17 3.28 -14.05
CA GLY A 286 16.76 4.11 -15.10
C GLY A 286 16.22 5.55 -15.16
N GLY A 287 15.09 5.82 -14.51
CA GLY A 287 14.48 7.15 -14.43
C GLY A 287 13.16 7.11 -13.66
N GLY A 288 12.66 8.29 -13.25
CA GLY A 288 11.38 8.40 -12.55
C GLY A 288 11.51 8.47 -11.01
N PHE A 289 12.74 8.49 -10.48
CA PHE A 289 12.92 8.76 -9.05
C PHE A 289 12.38 10.15 -8.69
N VAL A 290 11.72 10.23 -7.56
CA VAL A 290 11.14 11.46 -6.98
C VAL A 290 11.50 11.50 -5.51
N ASN A 291 12.02 12.63 -5.03
CA ASN A 291 12.37 12.78 -3.62
C ASN A 291 11.13 12.72 -2.71
N ASP A 292 11.37 12.39 -1.46
CA ASP A 292 10.36 12.17 -0.40
C ASP A 292 9.39 13.36 -0.23
N VAL A 293 9.88 14.59 -0.26
CA VAL A 293 9.05 15.81 -0.12
C VAL A 293 8.05 15.93 -1.28
N THR A 294 8.50 15.66 -2.50
CA THR A 294 7.65 15.72 -3.69
C THR A 294 6.65 14.55 -3.71
N VAL A 295 7.07 13.33 -3.34
CA VAL A 295 6.19 12.17 -3.19
C VAL A 295 5.09 12.46 -2.16
N LYS A 296 5.48 12.98 -0.99
CA LYS A 296 4.53 13.37 0.05
C LYS A 296 3.54 14.42 -0.44
N SER A 297 4.02 15.48 -1.10
CA SER A 297 3.16 16.54 -1.64
C SER A 297 2.15 16.00 -2.65
N ALA A 298 2.57 15.08 -3.54
CA ALA A 298 1.70 14.47 -4.52
C ALA A 298 0.61 13.59 -3.87
N ILE A 299 1.01 12.72 -2.94
CA ILE A 299 0.08 11.80 -2.29
C ILE A 299 -0.85 12.54 -1.32
N ASP A 300 -0.37 13.53 -0.58
CA ASP A 300 -1.21 14.38 0.26
C ASP A 300 -2.28 15.11 -0.57
N TYR A 301 -1.92 15.61 -1.76
CA TYR A 301 -2.89 16.21 -2.67
C TYR A 301 -3.90 15.20 -3.18
N ILE A 302 -3.46 14.01 -3.61
CA ILE A 302 -4.35 12.91 -4.03
C ILE A 302 -5.35 12.57 -2.93
N ARG A 303 -4.90 12.51 -1.68
CA ARG A 303 -5.74 12.17 -0.53
C ARG A 303 -6.58 13.33 0.00
N GLY A 304 -6.39 14.55 -0.50
CA GLY A 304 -7.08 15.76 -0.04
C GLY A 304 -6.51 16.36 1.25
N ASN A 305 -5.29 15.97 1.64
CA ASN A 305 -4.61 16.41 2.86
C ASN A 305 -3.61 17.56 2.62
N GLY A 306 -3.38 17.94 1.36
CA GLY A 306 -2.39 18.95 1.00
C GLY A 306 -2.80 19.79 -0.20
N PRO A 307 -2.07 20.92 -0.46
CA PRO A 307 -2.31 21.78 -1.60
C PRO A 307 -1.85 21.10 -2.90
N LYS A 308 -2.34 21.60 -4.03
CA LYS A 308 -1.92 21.17 -5.37
C LYS A 308 -0.41 21.38 -5.56
N PRO A 309 0.39 20.32 -5.86
CA PRO A 309 1.84 20.43 -5.89
C PRO A 309 2.42 20.91 -7.23
N GLY A 310 1.63 20.87 -8.30
CA GLY A 310 2.05 21.17 -9.67
C GLY A 310 0.93 21.77 -10.52
N LEU A 311 0.89 21.39 -11.79
CA LEU A 311 -0.08 21.91 -12.77
C LEU A 311 -1.33 21.04 -12.87
N TYR A 312 -1.22 19.72 -12.68
CA TYR A 312 -2.34 18.79 -12.79
C TYR A 312 -3.41 19.08 -11.73
N THR A 313 -4.66 19.15 -12.15
CA THR A 313 -5.80 19.37 -11.25
C THR A 313 -6.64 18.11 -11.15
N LEU A 314 -6.72 17.54 -9.95
CA LEU A 314 -7.59 16.40 -9.68
C LEU A 314 -9.07 16.75 -9.89
N THR A 315 -9.83 15.81 -10.42
CA THR A 315 -11.31 15.89 -10.48
C THR A 315 -11.94 15.61 -9.13
N ASN A 316 -11.32 14.73 -8.34
CA ASN A 316 -11.74 14.36 -6.98
C ASN A 316 -10.53 14.09 -6.10
N THR A 317 -10.72 14.05 -4.79
CA THR A 317 -9.74 13.52 -3.83
C THR A 317 -10.03 12.06 -3.49
N TYR A 318 -8.99 11.33 -3.10
CA TYR A 318 -9.04 9.88 -2.83
C TYR A 318 -8.43 9.57 -1.45
N PRO A 319 -9.13 9.90 -0.36
CA PRO A 319 -8.61 9.75 1.01
C PRO A 319 -8.31 8.29 1.39
N ASP A 320 -8.96 7.34 0.71
CA ASP A 320 -8.82 5.91 0.86
C ASP A 320 -7.77 5.27 -0.07
N LEU A 321 -6.85 6.07 -0.67
CA LEU A 321 -5.76 5.55 -1.50
C LEU A 321 -5.04 4.39 -0.78
N GLY A 322 -4.88 3.25 -1.48
CA GLY A 322 -4.48 1.97 -0.89
C GLY A 322 -3.08 1.93 -0.30
N GLY A 323 -2.13 2.72 -0.82
CA GLY A 323 -0.79 2.75 -0.26
C GLY A 323 0.32 3.20 -1.21
N MET A 324 1.52 2.70 -0.94
CA MET A 324 2.72 2.90 -1.76
C MET A 324 3.39 1.57 -2.07
N MET A 325 4.12 1.51 -3.19
CA MET A 325 4.98 0.39 -3.56
C MET A 325 6.36 0.89 -3.92
N THR A 326 7.39 0.11 -3.63
CA THR A 326 8.75 0.45 -4.07
C THR A 326 9.53 -0.71 -4.69
N TRP A 327 10.28 -0.38 -5.71
CA TRP A 327 11.44 -1.10 -6.21
C TRP A 327 12.69 -0.45 -5.64
N SER A 328 13.33 -0.94 -4.55
CA SER A 328 12.95 -2.13 -3.80
C SER A 328 13.30 -1.97 -2.32
N ILE A 329 12.91 -2.93 -1.49
CA ILE A 329 13.31 -2.98 -0.07
C ILE A 329 14.84 -2.94 0.07
N ASN A 330 15.55 -3.69 -0.80
CA ASN A 330 17.02 -3.75 -0.77
C ASN A 330 17.65 -2.39 -1.13
N TRP A 331 17.07 -1.66 -2.08
CA TRP A 331 17.49 -0.30 -2.42
C TRP A 331 17.11 0.72 -1.33
N ASP A 332 15.99 0.54 -0.63
CA ASP A 332 15.60 1.39 0.49
C ASP A 332 16.47 1.17 1.74
N ALA A 333 16.99 -0.06 1.90
CA ALA A 333 17.83 -0.42 3.04
C ALA A 333 19.22 0.22 3.00
N VAL A 334 19.76 0.55 1.81
CA VAL A 334 21.09 1.15 1.67
C VAL A 334 21.05 2.67 1.83
N ASN A 335 22.16 3.25 2.29
CA ASN A 335 22.29 4.70 2.51
C ASN A 335 23.09 5.41 1.40
N THR A 336 23.22 4.78 0.22
CA THR A 336 24.00 5.33 -0.89
C THR A 336 23.25 6.36 -1.74
N CYS A 337 21.91 6.34 -1.68
CA CYS A 337 21.05 7.29 -2.38
C CYS A 337 20.43 8.30 -1.44
N GLU A 338 19.86 7.79 -0.35
CA GLU A 338 19.12 8.52 0.67
C GLU A 338 19.49 7.94 2.06
N THR A 339 18.84 8.40 3.12
CA THR A 339 18.93 7.73 4.43
C THR A 339 18.31 6.33 4.33
N SER A 340 18.93 5.33 4.97
CA SER A 340 18.39 3.96 5.01
C SER A 340 16.91 3.96 5.41
N TYR A 341 16.12 3.24 4.63
CA TYR A 341 14.66 3.15 4.78
C TYR A 341 13.90 4.48 4.66
N ASN A 342 14.44 5.42 3.86
CA ASN A 342 13.81 6.72 3.63
C ASN A 342 12.42 6.59 2.99
N TYR A 343 12.23 5.64 2.08
CA TYR A 343 10.95 5.37 1.45
C TYR A 343 9.91 4.87 2.48
N ALA A 344 10.31 3.95 3.35
CA ALA A 344 9.44 3.45 4.40
C ALA A 344 9.14 4.52 5.48
N ILE A 345 10.08 5.40 5.80
CA ILE A 345 9.86 6.56 6.67
C ILE A 345 8.84 7.51 6.04
N ASN A 346 8.99 7.81 4.75
CA ASN A 346 8.07 8.70 4.05
C ASN A 346 6.64 8.13 3.97
N PHE A 347 6.49 6.82 3.74
CA PHE A 347 5.19 6.15 3.84
C PHE A 347 4.53 6.39 5.20
N GLU A 348 5.26 6.20 6.27
CA GLU A 348 4.75 6.42 7.63
C GLU A 348 4.32 7.89 7.82
N LEU A 349 5.09 8.86 7.34
CA LEU A 349 4.75 10.29 7.40
C LEU A 349 3.51 10.66 6.58
N ILE A 350 3.23 9.93 5.49
CA ILE A 350 2.09 10.18 4.61
C ILE A 350 0.82 9.49 5.11
N PHE A 351 0.95 8.23 5.55
CA PHE A 351 -0.18 7.37 5.87
C PHE A 351 -0.41 7.16 7.36
N SER A 352 0.59 7.43 8.23
CA SER A 352 0.21 7.63 9.61
C SER A 352 -0.86 8.72 9.55
N THR A 353 -2.09 8.37 9.91
CA THR A 353 -2.99 9.41 10.38
C THR A 353 -2.10 10.30 11.23
N PRO A 354 -2.08 11.66 11.04
CA PRO A 354 -1.71 12.45 12.16
C PRO A 354 -2.55 11.82 13.26
N THR A 355 -1.94 11.37 14.32
CA THR A 355 -2.64 11.31 15.57
C THR A 355 -3.10 12.76 15.74
N ALA A 356 -4.16 13.14 15.04
CA ALA A 356 -5.14 14.02 15.57
C ALA A 356 -5.25 13.41 16.95
N LEU A 357 -4.70 14.10 17.96
CA LEU A 357 -4.92 13.75 19.34
C LEU A 357 -6.24 13.04 19.32
N SER A 358 -6.20 11.68 19.32
CA SER A 358 -7.42 10.91 19.33
C SER A 358 -8.09 11.54 20.52
N GLU A 359 -9.19 12.21 20.28
CA GLU A 359 -10.10 12.40 21.37
C GLU A 359 -10.26 10.98 21.87
N LEU A 360 -9.48 10.65 22.89
CA LEU A 360 -9.68 9.50 23.72
C LEU A 360 -11.05 9.72 24.31
N ASN A 361 -12.08 9.38 23.52
CA ASN A 361 -13.43 9.17 24.00
C ASN A 361 -13.41 7.96 24.90
N SER A 362 -12.69 8.08 26.01
CA SER A 362 -12.75 7.15 27.13
C SER A 362 -12.00 7.70 28.34
N SER A 363 -12.25 8.94 28.73
CA SER A 363 -12.20 9.31 30.13
C SER A 363 -13.15 10.49 30.34
N GLU A 364 -13.83 10.52 31.46
CA GLU A 364 -14.67 11.63 31.89
C GLU A 364 -13.89 12.95 32.05
N ASN A 365 -12.59 12.94 31.79
CA ASN A 365 -11.65 14.04 31.96
C ASN A 365 -11.23 14.61 30.60
N THR A 366 -11.76 15.76 30.22
CA THR A 366 -11.40 16.51 29.01
C THR A 366 -10.87 17.90 29.39
N VAL A 367 -9.94 18.45 28.59
CA VAL A 367 -9.54 19.85 28.67
C VAL A 367 -10.44 20.68 27.76
N LYS A 368 -11.20 21.61 28.35
CA LYS A 368 -12.00 22.59 27.59
C LYS A 368 -11.27 23.92 27.57
N LEU A 369 -11.22 24.55 26.41
CA LEU A 369 -10.55 25.83 26.17
C LEU A 369 -11.55 26.79 25.56
N PHE A 370 -11.83 27.92 26.23
CA PHE A 370 -12.80 28.88 25.73
C PHE A 370 -12.49 30.31 26.16
N PRO A 371 -12.72 31.29 25.25
CA PRO A 371 -13.04 31.10 23.85
C PRO A 371 -11.82 30.51 23.08
N ASN A 372 -12.10 29.72 22.04
CA ASN A 372 -11.09 29.20 21.11
C ASN A 372 -11.68 29.26 19.69
N PRO A 373 -11.20 30.13 18.78
CA PRO A 373 -10.09 31.06 18.94
C PRO A 373 -10.28 32.13 20.03
N SER A 374 -9.17 32.68 20.56
CA SER A 374 -9.11 33.67 21.61
C SER A 374 -8.35 34.92 21.16
N ASN A 375 -8.62 36.04 21.80
CA ASN A 375 -7.85 37.30 21.66
C ASN A 375 -6.60 37.34 22.58
N GLY A 376 -6.19 36.21 23.13
CA GLY A 376 -5.10 36.09 24.09
C GLY A 376 -5.56 35.88 25.54
N ASN A 377 -6.82 36.05 25.84
CA ASN A 377 -7.40 35.80 27.16
C ASN A 377 -8.42 34.66 27.06
N PHE A 378 -8.15 33.53 27.73
CA PHE A 378 -8.96 32.32 27.66
C PHE A 378 -8.97 31.56 29.00
N TYR A 379 -9.90 30.64 29.13
CA TYR A 379 -10.03 29.74 30.24
C TYR A 379 -9.65 28.32 29.87
N ILE A 380 -8.95 27.64 30.77
CA ILE A 380 -8.69 26.20 30.74
C ILE A 380 -9.57 25.57 31.79
N GLN A 381 -10.41 24.63 31.44
CA GLN A 381 -11.29 23.89 32.35
C GLN A 381 -11.05 22.38 32.19
N SER A 382 -10.89 21.67 33.31
CA SER A 382 -10.80 20.21 33.37
C SER A 382 -11.35 19.72 34.69
N LYS A 383 -11.83 18.48 34.75
CA LYS A 383 -12.22 17.83 36.01
C LYS A 383 -10.98 17.36 36.84
N ILE A 384 -9.78 17.43 36.29
CA ILE A 384 -8.57 17.12 37.01
C ILE A 384 -8.23 18.28 37.96
N SER A 385 -8.05 17.96 39.22
CA SER A 385 -7.47 18.86 40.22
C SER A 385 -6.04 18.46 40.53
N SER A 386 -5.14 19.43 40.78
CA SER A 386 -3.74 19.22 41.13
C SER A 386 -2.87 18.65 39.99
N ALA A 387 -3.00 19.25 38.81
CA ALA A 387 -2.15 18.94 37.65
C ALA A 387 -1.07 20.01 37.44
N GLU A 388 0.02 19.62 36.80
CA GLU A 388 1.00 20.55 36.21
C GLU A 388 0.46 21.02 34.84
N LEU A 389 0.34 22.33 34.67
CA LEU A 389 -0.05 22.98 33.41
C LEU A 389 1.19 23.47 32.68
N THR A 390 1.37 23.06 31.44
CA THR A 390 2.40 23.61 30.54
C THR A 390 1.75 24.05 29.24
N ILE A 391 2.12 25.26 28.76
CA ILE A 391 1.70 25.78 27.45
C ILE A 391 2.96 26.02 26.63
N THR A 392 3.01 25.44 25.44
CA THR A 392 4.15 25.58 24.51
C THR A 392 3.69 26.17 23.17
N ASP A 393 4.61 26.81 22.47
CA ASP A 393 4.42 27.11 21.05
C ASP A 393 4.59 25.84 20.19
N VAL A 394 4.40 25.96 18.89
CA VAL A 394 4.55 24.83 17.93
C VAL A 394 5.99 24.34 17.78
N ALA A 395 6.98 25.09 18.23
CA ALA A 395 8.39 24.71 18.27
C ALA A 395 8.78 23.99 19.59
N GLY A 396 7.82 23.82 20.51
CA GLY A 396 8.03 23.18 21.82
C GLY A 396 8.63 24.11 22.89
N LYS A 397 8.77 25.41 22.63
CA LYS A 397 9.22 26.38 23.63
C LYS A 397 8.10 26.63 24.64
N ILE A 398 8.41 26.49 25.94
CA ILE A 398 7.46 26.76 27.02
C ILE A 398 7.19 28.28 27.08
N ILE A 399 5.93 28.65 26.97
CA ILE A 399 5.41 30.03 27.03
C ILE A 399 4.80 30.32 28.38
N TYR A 400 4.18 29.30 29.01
CA TYR A 400 3.56 29.41 30.32
C TYR A 400 3.66 28.06 31.04
N ALA A 401 3.88 28.08 32.35
CA ALA A 401 3.86 26.89 33.20
C ALA A 401 3.31 27.23 34.59
N ASP A 402 2.51 26.32 35.16
CA ASP A 402 1.97 26.39 36.50
C ASP A 402 1.95 24.99 37.10
N GLN A 403 2.44 24.82 38.30
CA GLN A 403 2.54 23.51 38.97
C GLN A 403 1.26 23.13 39.75
N HIS A 404 0.28 24.03 39.83
CA HIS A 404 -0.92 23.85 40.64
C HIS A 404 -2.19 24.24 39.88
N PHE A 405 -2.41 23.57 38.73
CA PHE A 405 -3.66 23.79 38.00
C PHE A 405 -4.87 23.40 38.85
N ALA A 406 -5.83 24.31 38.94
CA ALA A 406 -7.15 24.08 39.52
C ALA A 406 -8.15 23.69 38.40
N GLU A 407 -9.32 23.16 38.76
CA GLU A 407 -10.38 22.74 37.82
C GLU A 407 -10.71 23.77 36.74
N MET A 408 -10.49 25.06 37.00
CA MET A 408 -10.68 26.16 36.05
C MET A 408 -9.63 27.24 36.29
N GLN A 409 -8.90 27.61 35.22
CA GLN A 409 -7.85 28.64 35.29
C GLN A 409 -7.95 29.60 34.12
N GLN A 410 -7.85 30.90 34.38
CA GLN A 410 -7.72 31.92 33.35
C GLN A 410 -6.25 32.11 33.00
N VAL A 411 -5.95 32.15 31.72
CA VAL A 411 -4.60 32.38 31.19
C VAL A 411 -4.63 33.54 30.18
N VAL A 412 -3.59 34.36 30.22
CA VAL A 412 -3.40 35.46 29.27
C VAL A 412 -2.08 35.26 28.55
N LEU A 413 -2.13 35.11 27.23
CA LEU A 413 -0.96 35.03 26.37
C LEU A 413 -0.92 36.25 25.43
N PRO A 414 0.17 37.00 25.42
CA PRO A 414 0.26 38.24 24.62
C PRO A 414 0.54 37.97 23.14
N GLU A 415 1.02 36.79 22.78
CA GLU A 415 1.47 36.43 21.43
C GLU A 415 0.35 35.81 20.61
N GLN A 416 0.33 36.11 19.29
CA GLN A 416 -0.56 35.42 18.32
C GLN A 416 0.06 34.09 17.91
N GLY A 417 -0.77 33.09 17.64
CA GLY A 417 -0.30 31.79 17.16
C GLY A 417 -1.14 30.62 17.62
N ILE A 418 -0.60 29.44 17.39
CA ILE A 418 -1.14 28.18 17.89
C ILE A 418 -0.28 27.76 19.07
N PHE A 419 -0.94 27.43 20.17
CA PHE A 419 -0.27 26.96 21.39
C PHE A 419 -0.85 25.61 21.81
N LEU A 420 0.03 24.73 22.29
CA LEU A 420 -0.32 23.42 22.82
C LEU A 420 -0.36 23.50 24.36
N ILE A 421 -1.43 22.96 24.92
CA ILE A 421 -1.66 22.94 26.37
C ILE A 421 -1.57 21.50 26.83
N GLN A 422 -0.81 21.28 27.89
CA GLN A 422 -0.67 19.99 28.55
C GLN A 422 -0.98 20.12 30.03
N LEU A 423 -1.90 19.29 30.52
CA LEU A 423 -2.12 19.04 31.94
C LEU A 423 -1.60 17.67 32.29
N ARG A 424 -0.66 17.60 33.25
CA ARG A 424 -0.01 16.36 33.66
C ARG A 424 -0.27 16.09 35.15
N THR A 425 -0.68 14.86 35.45
CA THR A 425 -0.70 14.29 36.80
C THR A 425 0.30 13.11 36.87
N GLU A 426 0.37 12.45 38.02
CA GLU A 426 1.18 11.21 38.15
C GLU A 426 0.64 10.06 37.28
N SER A 427 -0.64 10.06 36.97
CA SER A 427 -1.32 8.92 36.31
C SER A 427 -1.78 9.21 34.88
N GLU A 428 -1.95 10.46 34.47
CA GLU A 428 -2.46 10.81 33.15
C GLU A 428 -1.92 12.14 32.62
N VAL A 429 -2.00 12.29 31.27
CA VAL A 429 -1.64 13.53 30.56
C VAL A 429 -2.80 13.90 29.65
N LEU A 430 -3.38 15.09 29.85
CA LEU A 430 -4.38 15.65 28.97
C LEU A 430 -3.78 16.76 28.11
N ASN A 431 -4.19 16.83 26.87
CA ASN A 431 -3.68 17.82 25.92
C ASN A 431 -4.83 18.65 25.33
N GLY A 432 -4.52 19.90 24.98
CA GLY A 432 -5.44 20.82 24.33
C GLY A 432 -4.68 21.72 23.33
N LYS A 433 -5.44 22.38 22.42
CA LYS A 433 -4.89 23.35 21.47
C LYS A 433 -5.71 24.62 21.53
N ILE A 434 -5.05 25.77 21.70
CA ILE A 434 -5.65 27.11 21.63
C ILE A 434 -5.11 27.88 20.42
N ILE A 435 -5.95 28.61 19.75
CA ILE A 435 -5.60 29.53 18.67
C ILE A 435 -5.82 30.94 19.17
N ILE A 436 -4.77 31.77 19.13
CA ILE A 436 -4.84 33.18 19.50
C ILE A 436 -4.77 34.04 18.26
N THR A 437 -5.84 34.79 18.03
CA THR A 437 -5.99 35.77 16.95
C THR A 437 -6.25 37.14 17.54
N LYS A 438 -5.43 38.12 17.19
CA LYS A 438 -5.69 39.53 17.58
C LYS A 438 -6.43 40.24 16.48
#